data_619fa4d1b9c3bf619769ac1b6bd53ae1
#
_entry.id   619fa4d1b9c3bf619769ac1b6bd53ae1
#
_cell.length_a   1.000
_cell.length_b   1.000
_cell.length_c   1.000
_cell.angle_alpha   90.00
_cell.angle_beta   90.00
_cell.angle_gamma   90.00
#
_symmetry.space_group_name_H-M   'P 1'
#
loop_
_entity.id
_entity.type
_entity.pdbx_description
1 polymer ?
#
loop_
_entity_poly.entity_id
_entity_poly.type
_entity_poly.pdbx_seq_one_letter_code
_entity_poly.pdbx_strand_id
1 'polypeptide(L)'
;MSRSRKVEAGAAVSAAMSLFWSKGYASLGTRQIEEETGITRFTLQTTYGGKMKLFLTALDRYLDLLDQSEMLASIDAGLEGIAQFFETRADPTQMHEDGCQGCFLLNTLIEFSADIPEVNKRATRYFTTLRQKFATTLEDTLIDKTKVAARTEVLVSATLGLNAMIRAHEQPQPGVVMANAIGDMVRSWGEDEQA
;
A
#
# COMPACT_ATOMS: atom_id res chain seq x y z
N MET A 1 34.06 0.84 4.67
CA MET A 1 33.54 0.18 3.43
C MET A 1 32.13 -0.43 3.58
N SER A 2 31.69 -0.91 4.75
CA SER A 2 30.36 -1.57 4.93
C SER A 2 29.15 -0.63 4.83
N ARG A 3 29.24 0.61 5.32
CA ARG A 3 28.11 1.56 5.38
C ARG A 3 27.75 2.14 4.01
N SER A 4 28.72 2.46 3.17
CA SER A 4 28.54 2.93 1.79
C SER A 4 27.82 1.89 0.93
N ARG A 5 28.26 0.63 0.99
CA ARG A 5 27.67 -0.49 0.24
C ARG A 5 26.21 -0.78 0.64
N LYS A 6 25.85 -0.61 1.92
CA LYS A 6 24.46 -0.75 2.40
C LYS A 6 23.56 0.37 1.90
N VAL A 7 24.06 1.60 1.86
CA VAL A 7 23.33 2.78 1.35
C VAL A 7 23.08 2.63 -0.16
N GLU A 8 24.10 2.22 -0.92
CA GLU A 8 23.97 1.97 -2.36
C GLU A 8 22.98 0.82 -2.65
N ALA A 9 23.02 -0.27 -1.88
CA ALA A 9 22.07 -1.38 -2.03
C ALA A 9 20.64 -0.97 -1.69
N GLY A 10 20.44 -0.14 -0.66
CA GLY A 10 19.13 0.41 -0.29
C GLY A 10 18.54 1.32 -1.36
N ALA A 11 19.39 2.18 -1.95
CA ALA A 11 18.98 3.05 -3.06
C ALA A 11 18.61 2.26 -4.31
N ALA A 12 19.38 1.22 -4.65
CA ALA A 12 19.08 0.35 -5.78
C ALA A 12 17.76 -0.41 -5.63
N VAL A 13 17.45 -0.90 -4.41
CA VAL A 13 16.15 -1.56 -4.12
C VAL A 13 15.01 -0.55 -4.19
N SER A 14 15.21 0.71 -3.72
CA SER A 14 14.19 1.75 -3.85
C SER A 14 13.92 2.11 -5.31
N ALA A 15 14.97 2.24 -6.13
CA ALA A 15 14.82 2.45 -7.57
C ALA A 15 14.08 1.28 -8.25
N ALA A 16 14.41 0.04 -7.86
CA ALA A 16 13.71 -1.14 -8.36
C ALA A 16 12.23 -1.14 -7.91
N MET A 17 11.92 -0.71 -6.68
CA MET A 17 10.56 -0.58 -6.17
C MET A 17 9.74 0.40 -7.05
N SER A 18 10.23 1.62 -7.26
CA SER A 18 9.55 2.61 -8.12
C SER A 18 9.39 2.09 -9.55
N LEU A 19 10.40 1.43 -10.10
CA LEU A 19 10.36 0.88 -11.45
C LEU A 19 9.30 -0.25 -11.59
N PHE A 20 9.27 -1.21 -10.67
CA PHE A 20 8.26 -2.27 -10.69
C PHE A 20 6.85 -1.74 -10.39
N TRP A 21 6.73 -0.76 -9.51
CA TRP A 21 5.45 -0.15 -9.19
C TRP A 21 4.84 0.56 -10.40
N SER A 22 5.67 1.32 -11.15
CA SER A 22 5.21 2.07 -12.31
C SER A 22 4.92 1.20 -13.52
N LYS A 23 5.78 0.21 -13.81
CA LYS A 23 5.73 -0.55 -15.08
C LYS A 23 5.19 -1.97 -14.92
N GLY A 24 5.05 -2.47 -13.68
CA GLY A 24 4.70 -3.86 -13.40
C GLY A 24 5.89 -4.82 -13.60
N TYR A 25 5.71 -6.06 -13.18
CA TYR A 25 6.74 -7.10 -13.27
C TYR A 25 6.92 -7.64 -14.70
N ALA A 26 5.81 -7.99 -15.36
CA ALA A 26 5.86 -8.70 -16.65
C ALA A 26 6.52 -7.87 -17.76
N SER A 27 6.26 -6.56 -17.77
CA SER A 27 6.76 -5.63 -18.80
C SER A 27 8.26 -5.39 -18.78
N LEU A 28 8.94 -5.64 -17.63
CA LEU A 28 10.33 -5.31 -17.42
C LEU A 28 11.28 -6.44 -17.80
N GLY A 29 12.21 -6.16 -18.71
CA GLY A 29 13.37 -7.02 -18.98
C GLY A 29 14.55 -6.74 -18.06
N THR A 30 15.48 -7.68 -17.92
CA THR A 30 16.70 -7.51 -17.08
C THR A 30 17.58 -6.36 -17.56
N ARG A 31 17.59 -6.06 -18.86
CA ARG A 31 18.34 -4.95 -19.43
C ARG A 31 17.77 -3.61 -18.97
N GLN A 32 16.44 -3.47 -18.97
CA GLN A 32 15.78 -2.26 -18.53
C GLN A 32 15.95 -2.04 -17.02
N ILE A 33 15.91 -3.12 -16.23
CA ILE A 33 16.22 -3.05 -14.79
C ILE A 33 17.65 -2.51 -14.59
N GLU A 34 18.62 -3.00 -15.35
CA GLU A 34 20.01 -2.51 -15.27
C GLU A 34 20.14 -1.03 -15.64
N GLU A 35 19.50 -0.61 -16.75
CA GLU A 35 19.55 0.77 -17.23
C GLU A 35 18.92 1.77 -16.25
N GLU A 36 17.81 1.41 -15.61
CA GLU A 36 17.02 2.29 -14.72
C GLU A 36 17.50 2.26 -13.25
N THR A 37 18.04 1.13 -12.80
CA THR A 37 18.40 0.96 -11.37
C THR A 37 19.90 0.87 -11.12
N GLY A 38 20.72 0.68 -12.15
CA GLY A 38 22.14 0.40 -12.04
C GLY A 38 22.44 -1.03 -11.52
N ILE A 39 21.44 -1.89 -11.30
CA ILE A 39 21.61 -3.28 -10.89
C ILE A 39 22.03 -4.10 -12.09
N THR A 40 23.34 -4.37 -12.21
CA THR A 40 23.87 -5.15 -13.34
C THR A 40 23.28 -6.57 -13.36
N ARG A 41 23.27 -7.22 -14.53
CA ARG A 41 22.85 -8.63 -14.64
C ARG A 41 23.59 -9.55 -13.69
N PHE A 42 24.88 -9.30 -13.48
CA PHE A 42 25.67 -10.06 -12.52
C PHE A 42 25.17 -9.85 -11.10
N THR A 43 24.97 -8.60 -10.67
CA THR A 43 24.43 -8.27 -9.33
C THR A 43 23.01 -8.82 -9.15
N LEU A 44 22.17 -8.74 -10.18
CA LEU A 44 20.81 -9.29 -10.17
C LEU A 44 20.82 -10.78 -9.85
N GLN A 45 21.73 -11.55 -10.44
CA GLN A 45 21.84 -13.00 -10.19
C GLN A 45 22.54 -13.34 -8.89
N THR A 46 23.67 -12.71 -8.60
CA THR A 46 24.53 -13.10 -7.47
C THR A 46 24.06 -12.54 -6.14
N THR A 47 23.51 -11.33 -6.12
CA THR A 47 23.07 -10.64 -4.90
C THR A 47 21.59 -10.87 -4.63
N TYR A 48 20.75 -10.72 -5.65
CA TYR A 48 19.30 -10.83 -5.50
C TYR A 48 18.75 -12.21 -5.88
N GLY A 49 19.49 -13.04 -6.63
CA GLY A 49 19.01 -14.35 -7.07
C GLY A 49 17.96 -14.29 -8.17
N GLY A 50 18.00 -13.24 -8.98
CA GLY A 50 17.15 -13.04 -10.17
C GLY A 50 16.03 -12.04 -10.01
N LYS A 51 15.35 -11.77 -11.14
CA LYS A 51 14.30 -10.72 -11.25
C LYS A 51 13.17 -10.90 -10.23
N MET A 52 12.67 -12.14 -10.04
CA MET A 52 11.58 -12.40 -9.10
C MET A 52 11.98 -12.08 -7.66
N LYS A 53 13.16 -12.47 -7.24
CA LYS A 53 13.63 -12.19 -5.88
C LYS A 53 13.90 -10.71 -5.65
N LEU A 54 14.41 -9.98 -6.66
CA LEU A 54 14.52 -8.52 -6.60
C LEU A 54 13.15 -7.87 -6.46
N PHE A 55 12.17 -8.32 -7.26
CA PHE A 55 10.79 -7.85 -7.18
C PHE A 55 10.18 -8.06 -5.78
N LEU A 56 10.34 -9.25 -5.21
CA LEU A 56 9.84 -9.54 -3.86
C LEU A 56 10.56 -8.70 -2.80
N THR A 57 11.86 -8.43 -2.97
CA THR A 57 12.62 -7.52 -2.09
C THR A 57 12.10 -6.08 -2.19
N ALA A 58 11.77 -5.63 -3.40
CA ALA A 58 11.17 -4.32 -3.64
C ALA A 58 9.77 -4.22 -3.01
N LEU A 59 8.97 -5.27 -3.12
CA LEU A 59 7.65 -5.35 -2.49
C LEU A 59 7.73 -5.37 -0.96
N ASP A 60 8.69 -6.09 -0.38
CA ASP A 60 8.95 -6.07 1.06
C ASP A 60 9.32 -4.66 1.55
N ARG A 61 10.20 -3.95 0.81
CA ARG A 61 10.55 -2.57 1.13
C ARG A 61 9.34 -1.64 1.09
N TYR A 62 8.47 -1.78 0.10
CA TYR A 62 7.21 -1.02 0.05
C TYR A 62 6.34 -1.26 1.28
N LEU A 63 6.16 -2.52 1.67
CA LEU A 63 5.37 -2.89 2.83
C LEU A 63 5.98 -2.37 4.13
N ASP A 64 7.30 -2.43 4.28
CA ASP A 64 8.01 -1.89 5.44
C ASP A 64 7.85 -0.35 5.55
N LEU A 65 7.89 0.37 4.43
CA LEU A 65 7.62 1.81 4.40
C LEU A 65 6.17 2.12 4.75
N LEU A 66 5.24 1.32 4.27
CA LEU A 66 3.82 1.48 4.56
C LEU A 66 3.53 1.21 6.04
N ASP A 67 4.09 0.15 6.61
CA ASP A 67 3.95 -0.21 8.04
C ASP A 67 4.49 0.91 8.97
N GLN A 68 5.48 1.69 8.51
CA GLN A 68 6.08 2.81 9.26
C GLN A 68 5.44 4.17 8.94
N SER A 69 4.45 4.22 8.04
CA SER A 69 3.83 5.48 7.61
C SER A 69 2.92 6.10 8.66
N GLU A 70 2.96 7.42 8.79
CA GLU A 70 2.02 8.19 9.62
C GLU A 70 0.58 7.97 9.17
N MET A 71 0.36 7.76 7.88
CA MET A 71 -0.95 7.46 7.31
C MET A 71 -1.53 6.16 7.89
N LEU A 72 -0.76 5.08 8.02
CA LEU A 72 -1.25 3.84 8.63
C LEU A 72 -1.39 3.97 10.15
N ALA A 73 -0.53 4.77 10.79
CA ALA A 73 -0.61 5.07 12.21
C ALA A 73 -1.82 5.92 12.58
N SER A 74 -2.32 6.79 11.68
CA SER A 74 -3.48 7.64 11.96
C SER A 74 -4.73 6.84 12.31
N ILE A 75 -4.89 5.61 11.80
CA ILE A 75 -6.01 4.73 12.11
C ILE A 75 -6.23 4.56 13.61
N ASP A 76 -5.16 4.58 14.40
CA ASP A 76 -5.20 4.36 15.86
C ASP A 76 -5.81 5.57 16.62
N ALA A 77 -6.09 6.69 15.94
CA ALA A 77 -6.68 7.90 16.53
C ALA A 77 -8.23 7.94 16.47
N GLY A 78 -8.90 6.80 16.45
CA GLY A 78 -10.36 6.72 16.46
C GLY A 78 -10.99 6.93 15.08
N LEU A 79 -12.28 7.26 15.05
CA LEU A 79 -13.02 7.45 13.80
C LEU A 79 -12.43 8.55 12.94
N GLU A 80 -11.99 9.66 13.55
CA GLU A 80 -11.33 10.74 12.83
C GLU A 80 -10.01 10.27 12.20
N GLY A 81 -9.23 9.48 12.91
CA GLY A 81 -7.99 8.91 12.38
C GLY A 81 -8.23 7.95 11.20
N ILE A 82 -9.31 7.16 11.24
CA ILE A 82 -9.73 6.33 10.12
C ILE A 82 -10.15 7.21 8.92
N ALA A 83 -10.91 8.28 9.14
CA ALA A 83 -11.29 9.21 8.08
C ALA A 83 -10.05 9.85 7.43
N GLN A 84 -9.11 10.36 8.24
CA GLN A 84 -7.84 10.93 7.78
C GLN A 84 -6.99 9.94 6.99
N PHE A 85 -6.99 8.65 7.36
CA PHE A 85 -6.30 7.61 6.58
C PHE A 85 -6.75 7.59 5.10
N PHE A 86 -8.05 7.67 4.85
CA PHE A 86 -8.59 7.70 3.49
C PHE A 86 -8.32 9.03 2.78
N GLU A 87 -8.53 10.15 3.46
CA GLU A 87 -8.36 11.49 2.92
C GLU A 87 -6.91 11.76 2.54
N THR A 88 -5.96 11.45 3.43
CA THR A 88 -4.52 11.57 3.16
C THR A 88 -4.08 10.68 2.00
N ARG A 89 -4.64 9.47 1.90
CA ARG A 89 -4.31 8.54 0.82
C ARG A 89 -4.70 9.07 -0.57
N ALA A 90 -5.75 9.87 -0.65
CA ALA A 90 -6.26 10.44 -1.89
C ALA A 90 -5.81 11.88 -2.14
N ASP A 91 -5.14 12.53 -1.18
CA ASP A 91 -4.71 13.92 -1.30
C ASP A 91 -3.56 14.04 -2.32
N PRO A 92 -3.78 14.72 -3.46
CA PRO A 92 -2.75 14.86 -4.50
C PRO A 92 -1.52 15.65 -4.02
N THR A 93 -1.66 16.48 -2.97
CA THR A 93 -0.53 17.25 -2.42
C THR A 93 0.39 16.41 -1.54
N GLN A 94 -0.12 15.30 -1.04
CA GLN A 94 0.61 14.34 -0.20
C GLN A 94 1.18 13.15 -1.02
N MET A 95 0.74 13.02 -2.27
CA MET A 95 1.22 11.95 -3.15
C MET A 95 2.59 12.27 -3.70
N HIS A 96 3.57 11.41 -3.41
CA HIS A 96 4.78 11.33 -4.23
C HIS A 96 4.41 10.87 -5.65
N GLU A 97 5.29 11.14 -6.64
CA GLU A 97 5.09 10.71 -8.04
C GLU A 97 4.67 9.22 -8.14
N ASP A 98 5.27 8.36 -7.31
CA ASP A 98 4.93 6.94 -7.20
C ASP A 98 3.54 6.69 -6.59
N GLY A 99 3.02 7.58 -5.76
CA GLY A 99 1.71 7.46 -5.10
C GLY A 99 0.52 7.53 -6.05
N CYS A 100 0.65 8.23 -7.18
CA CYS A 100 -0.37 8.28 -8.24
C CYS A 100 -0.61 6.92 -8.92
N GLN A 101 0.21 5.92 -8.62
CA GLN A 101 0.09 4.57 -9.18
C GLN A 101 -0.74 3.63 -8.30
N GLY A 102 -1.38 4.13 -7.28
CA GLY A 102 -2.18 3.35 -6.33
C GLY A 102 -1.31 2.57 -5.34
N CYS A 103 -1.69 1.34 -5.02
CA CYS A 103 -0.97 0.47 -4.10
C CYS A 103 -0.13 -0.56 -4.87
N PHE A 104 1.18 -0.60 -4.62
CA PHE A 104 2.07 -1.55 -5.30
C PHE A 104 1.67 -3.00 -5.05
N LEU A 105 1.27 -3.35 -3.82
CA LEU A 105 0.79 -4.69 -3.50
C LEU A 105 -0.49 -5.05 -4.25
N LEU A 106 -1.47 -4.14 -4.32
CA LEU A 106 -2.72 -4.38 -5.06
C LEU A 106 -2.44 -4.54 -6.56
N ASN A 107 -1.60 -3.70 -7.13
CA ASN A 107 -1.17 -3.83 -8.53
C ASN A 107 -0.52 -5.19 -8.79
N THR A 108 0.33 -5.64 -7.86
CA THR A 108 0.97 -6.96 -7.89
C THR A 108 -0.05 -8.09 -7.86
N LEU A 109 -1.06 -8.03 -7.00
CA LEU A 109 -2.11 -9.06 -6.91
C LEU A 109 -2.93 -9.16 -8.21
N ILE A 110 -3.21 -8.03 -8.84
CA ILE A 110 -3.92 -8.00 -10.13
C ILE A 110 -3.05 -8.61 -11.23
N GLU A 111 -1.75 -8.31 -11.24
CA GLU A 111 -0.83 -8.80 -12.27
C GLU A 111 -0.57 -10.31 -12.17
N PHE A 112 -0.43 -10.83 -10.94
CA PHE A 112 -0.05 -12.23 -10.72
C PHE A 112 -1.21 -13.20 -10.46
N SER A 113 -2.45 -12.72 -10.36
CA SER A 113 -3.66 -13.56 -10.25
C SER A 113 -3.58 -14.68 -9.23
N ALA A 114 -3.10 -14.46 -8.03
CA ALA A 114 -2.98 -15.43 -6.93
C ALA A 114 -2.05 -16.66 -7.19
N ASP A 115 -1.30 -16.69 -8.30
CA ASP A 115 -0.50 -17.86 -8.68
C ASP A 115 0.88 -17.91 -7.98
N ILE A 116 1.29 -16.84 -7.29
CA ILE A 116 2.60 -16.76 -6.65
C ILE A 116 2.44 -16.80 -5.11
N PRO A 117 2.78 -17.93 -4.46
CA PRO A 117 2.60 -18.10 -3.00
C PRO A 117 3.32 -17.01 -2.18
N GLU A 118 4.49 -16.55 -2.62
CA GLU A 118 5.27 -15.51 -1.96
C GLU A 118 4.57 -14.14 -1.98
N VAL A 119 3.85 -13.83 -3.05
CA VAL A 119 3.02 -12.62 -3.17
C VAL A 119 1.80 -12.75 -2.27
N ASN A 120 1.11 -13.89 -2.31
CA ASN A 120 -0.08 -14.15 -1.48
C ASN A 120 0.22 -14.07 0.02
N LYS A 121 1.37 -14.57 0.45
CA LYS A 121 1.82 -14.46 1.85
C LYS A 121 1.94 -13.00 2.29
N ARG A 122 2.50 -12.14 1.45
CA ARG A 122 2.65 -10.69 1.71
C ARG A 122 1.30 -9.99 1.76
N ALA A 123 0.43 -10.32 0.82
CA ALA A 123 -0.92 -9.78 0.78
C ALA A 123 -1.72 -10.18 2.02
N THR A 124 -1.69 -11.44 2.41
CA THR A 124 -2.35 -11.93 3.62
C THR A 124 -1.86 -11.20 4.86
N ARG A 125 -0.53 -11.03 5.01
CA ARG A 125 0.05 -10.26 6.13
C ARG A 125 -0.51 -8.84 6.15
N TYR A 126 -0.44 -8.12 5.04
CA TYR A 126 -0.91 -6.74 4.95
C TYR A 126 -2.39 -6.60 5.28
N PHE A 127 -3.25 -7.41 4.67
CA PHE A 127 -4.69 -7.35 4.93
C PHE A 127 -5.05 -7.77 6.35
N THR A 128 -4.31 -8.70 6.95
CA THR A 128 -4.50 -9.05 8.36
C THR A 128 -4.16 -7.87 9.26
N THR A 129 -3.03 -7.20 9.02
CA THR A 129 -2.64 -6.00 9.78
C THR A 129 -3.68 -4.88 9.63
N LEU A 130 -4.15 -4.62 8.41
CA LEU A 130 -5.13 -3.58 8.14
C LEU A 130 -6.48 -3.87 8.82
N ARG A 131 -6.98 -5.11 8.71
CA ARG A 131 -8.18 -5.55 9.43
C ARG A 131 -8.05 -5.37 10.93
N GLN A 132 -6.93 -5.80 11.49
CA GLN A 132 -6.67 -5.71 12.92
C GLN A 132 -6.67 -4.27 13.40
N LYS A 133 -6.00 -3.36 12.69
CA LYS A 133 -6.01 -1.93 13.03
C LYS A 133 -7.42 -1.35 13.01
N PHE A 134 -8.17 -1.53 11.91
CA PHE A 134 -9.54 -1.05 11.84
C PHE A 134 -10.43 -1.67 12.94
N ALA A 135 -10.35 -2.99 13.14
CA ALA A 135 -11.15 -3.67 14.13
C ALA A 135 -10.86 -3.15 15.55
N THR A 136 -9.59 -3.06 15.94
CA THR A 136 -9.18 -2.55 17.26
C THR A 136 -9.69 -1.12 17.47
N THR A 137 -9.48 -0.22 16.51
CA THR A 137 -9.93 1.17 16.61
C THR A 137 -11.46 1.27 16.71
N LEU A 138 -12.20 0.46 15.94
CA LEU A 138 -13.66 0.43 16.02
C LEU A 138 -14.14 -0.19 17.34
N GLU A 139 -13.46 -1.23 17.85
CA GLU A 139 -13.75 -1.82 19.16
C GLU A 139 -13.57 -0.81 20.30
N ASP A 140 -12.55 0.05 20.23
CA ASP A 140 -12.27 1.05 21.24
C ASP A 140 -13.23 2.24 21.17
N THR A 141 -13.78 2.53 19.98
CA THR A 141 -14.56 3.75 19.72
C THR A 141 -16.06 3.52 19.73
N LEU A 142 -16.55 2.39 19.19
CA LEU A 142 -17.99 2.12 19.05
C LEU A 142 -18.56 1.47 20.29
N ILE A 143 -19.81 1.84 20.66
CA ILE A 143 -20.57 1.21 21.74
C ILE A 143 -21.14 -0.12 21.25
N ASP A 144 -21.75 -0.13 20.05
CA ASP A 144 -22.33 -1.36 19.46
C ASP A 144 -21.25 -2.21 18.78
N LYS A 145 -20.69 -3.15 19.52
CA LYS A 145 -19.65 -4.09 19.05
C LYS A 145 -20.13 -5.03 17.94
N THR A 146 -21.45 -5.20 17.76
CA THR A 146 -21.99 -6.09 16.71
C THR A 146 -21.73 -5.58 15.31
N LYS A 147 -21.50 -4.28 15.17
CA LYS A 147 -21.21 -3.61 13.87
C LYS A 147 -19.73 -3.67 13.48
N VAL A 148 -18.81 -3.96 14.41
CA VAL A 148 -17.35 -3.86 14.20
C VAL A 148 -16.90 -4.72 13.02
N ALA A 149 -17.28 -5.99 12.99
CA ALA A 149 -16.84 -6.92 11.93
C ALA A 149 -17.27 -6.44 10.53
N ALA A 150 -18.53 -6.03 10.36
CA ALA A 150 -19.06 -5.56 9.08
C ALA A 150 -18.40 -4.25 8.65
N ARG A 151 -18.26 -3.29 9.58
CA ARG A 151 -17.60 -2.00 9.31
C ARG A 151 -16.12 -2.18 8.95
N THR A 152 -15.42 -3.11 9.62
CA THR A 152 -14.03 -3.46 9.29
C THR A 152 -13.90 -3.94 7.85
N GLU A 153 -14.76 -4.87 7.39
CA GLU A 153 -14.68 -5.36 6.00
C GLU A 153 -15.09 -4.28 4.98
N VAL A 154 -15.99 -3.37 5.33
CA VAL A 154 -16.29 -2.18 4.51
C VAL A 154 -15.05 -1.31 4.34
N LEU A 155 -14.30 -1.01 5.42
CA LEU A 155 -13.10 -0.19 5.37
C LEU A 155 -11.97 -0.86 4.58
N VAL A 156 -11.77 -2.17 4.76
CA VAL A 156 -10.79 -2.93 3.97
C VAL A 156 -11.15 -2.88 2.48
N SER A 157 -12.43 -3.11 2.14
CA SER A 157 -12.91 -3.05 0.76
C SER A 157 -12.79 -1.64 0.17
N ALA A 158 -13.10 -0.61 0.95
CA ALA A 158 -12.94 0.79 0.58
C ALA A 158 -11.47 1.14 0.30
N THR A 159 -10.53 0.60 1.09
CA THR A 159 -9.09 0.78 0.86
C THR A 159 -8.67 0.19 -0.49
N LEU A 160 -9.16 -0.99 -0.85
CA LEU A 160 -8.89 -1.62 -2.14
C LEU A 160 -9.48 -0.80 -3.28
N GLY A 161 -10.76 -0.41 -3.17
CA GLY A 161 -11.46 0.40 -4.15
C GLY A 161 -10.80 1.75 -4.39
N LEU A 162 -10.43 2.46 -3.33
CA LEU A 162 -9.73 3.74 -3.43
C LEU A 162 -8.39 3.63 -4.17
N ASN A 163 -7.56 2.63 -3.83
CA ASN A 163 -6.29 2.41 -4.52
C ASN A 163 -6.47 2.07 -6.00
N ALA A 164 -7.51 1.28 -6.34
CA ALA A 164 -7.84 0.99 -7.73
C ALA A 164 -8.28 2.25 -8.49
N MET A 165 -9.08 3.12 -7.87
CA MET A 165 -9.51 4.41 -8.43
C MET A 165 -8.33 5.35 -8.68
N ILE A 166 -7.40 5.48 -7.71
CA ILE A 166 -6.18 6.29 -7.85
C ILE A 166 -5.37 5.81 -9.06
N ARG A 167 -5.23 4.50 -9.24
CA ARG A 167 -4.47 3.94 -10.37
C ARG A 167 -5.17 4.10 -11.73
N ALA A 168 -6.49 4.01 -11.76
CA ALA A 168 -7.27 4.01 -13.00
C ALA A 168 -7.40 5.38 -13.67
N HIS A 169 -7.12 6.47 -12.95
CA HIS A 169 -7.35 7.82 -13.40
C HIS A 169 -6.06 8.61 -13.45
N GLU A 170 -5.80 9.30 -14.57
CA GLU A 170 -4.71 10.26 -14.73
C GLU A 170 -4.85 11.48 -13.80
N GLN A 171 -6.09 11.70 -13.31
CA GLN A 171 -6.38 12.76 -12.35
C GLN A 171 -6.97 12.17 -11.06
N PRO A 172 -6.46 12.55 -9.89
CA PRO A 172 -6.86 11.99 -8.60
C PRO A 172 -8.25 12.42 -8.10
N GLN A 173 -9.00 13.24 -8.82
CA GLN A 173 -10.29 13.80 -8.36
C GLN A 173 -11.35 12.76 -7.95
N PRO A 174 -11.62 11.68 -8.72
CA PRO A 174 -12.58 10.67 -8.27
C PRO A 174 -12.15 9.96 -7.00
N GLY A 175 -10.85 9.76 -6.79
CA GLY A 175 -10.29 9.22 -5.55
C GLY A 175 -10.54 10.14 -4.36
N VAL A 176 -10.38 11.46 -4.53
CA VAL A 176 -10.66 12.46 -3.48
C VAL A 176 -12.14 12.45 -3.09
N VAL A 177 -13.06 12.42 -4.06
CA VAL A 177 -14.51 12.35 -3.78
C VAL A 177 -14.86 11.08 -3.00
N MET A 178 -14.31 9.94 -3.40
CA MET A 178 -14.50 8.67 -2.71
C MET A 178 -13.94 8.71 -1.29
N ALA A 179 -12.72 9.23 -1.10
CA ALA A 179 -12.08 9.32 0.20
C ALA A 179 -12.88 10.20 1.17
N ASN A 180 -13.34 11.36 0.73
CA ASN A 180 -14.17 12.25 1.53
C ASN A 180 -15.51 11.59 1.92
N ALA A 181 -16.18 10.92 0.97
CA ALA A 181 -17.42 10.20 1.25
C ALA A 181 -17.23 9.06 2.27
N ILE A 182 -16.08 8.36 2.22
CA ILE A 182 -15.73 7.36 3.23
C ILE A 182 -15.46 8.03 4.57
N GLY A 183 -14.74 9.15 4.59
CA GLY A 183 -14.49 9.94 5.80
C GLY A 183 -15.78 10.37 6.48
N ASP A 184 -16.71 10.94 5.73
CA ASP A 184 -18.03 11.37 6.24
C ASP A 184 -18.84 10.18 6.76
N MET A 185 -18.85 9.06 6.04
CA MET A 185 -19.49 7.82 6.51
C MET A 185 -18.89 7.33 7.84
N VAL A 186 -17.56 7.35 7.98
CA VAL A 186 -16.90 6.91 9.21
C VAL A 186 -17.24 7.82 10.38
N ARG A 187 -17.26 9.15 10.18
CA ARG A 187 -17.63 10.13 11.20
C ARG A 187 -19.08 9.95 11.67
N SER A 188 -20.01 9.70 10.74
CA SER A 188 -21.42 9.46 11.07
C SER A 188 -21.63 8.24 12.00
N TRP A 189 -20.75 7.27 11.99
CA TRP A 189 -20.85 6.13 12.91
C TRP A 189 -20.74 6.52 14.39
N GLY A 190 -20.04 7.61 14.71
CA GLY A 190 -19.99 8.16 16.06
C GLY A 190 -21.26 8.89 16.46
N GLU A 191 -21.96 9.51 15.52
CA GLU A 191 -23.23 10.21 15.75
C GLU A 191 -24.37 9.24 15.97
N ASP A 192 -24.43 8.15 15.19
CA ASP A 192 -25.45 7.10 15.31
C ASP A 192 -25.43 6.40 16.69
N GLU A 193 -24.34 6.49 17.42
CA GLU A 193 -24.16 5.84 18.73
C GLU A 193 -24.57 6.76 19.91
N GLN A 194 -24.82 8.04 19.63
CA GLN A 194 -25.26 9.03 20.63
C GLN A 194 -26.77 9.33 20.56
N ALA A 195 -27.46 8.81 19.55
CA ALA A 195 -28.90 8.96 19.33
C ALA A 195 -29.70 7.80 19.91
#